data_74f5175cc5897228708658ffece048e9
#
_entry.id   74f5175cc5897228708658ffece048e9
#
_cell.length_a   1.000
_cell.length_b   1.000
_cell.length_c   1.000
_cell.angle_alpha   90.00
_cell.angle_beta   90.00
_cell.angle_gamma   90.00
#
_symmetry.space_group_name_H-M   'P 1'
#
loop_
_entity.id
_entity.type
_entity.pdbx_description
1 polymer ?
#
loop_
_entity_poly.entity_id
_entity_poly.type
_entity_poly.pdbx_seq_one_letter_code
_entity_poly.pdbx_strand_id
1 'polypeptide(L)'
;SAASDVYKRQGIDRVLREGMETIYVIGTENTVDGVKAGMDLYYSADGVPVRKVADPADGYDYADYIPARPSDSVRRFIEGNYPRARIVEIDSEHGMTEVGILDSKTFRRLLFDTSGNWLYTKTGVRYGELPAAVRQAFDASAYARYRIDDIDHYDPPTGEYYRFELESAGEDVKVAVTPAGELTVIGQEPSPPGGGDGAGNGAMTAPAVRDFILQK
;
A
#
# COMPACT_ATOMS: atom_id res chain seq x y z
N SER A 1 20.26 9.88 15.69
CA SER A 1 21.11 9.44 14.57
C SER A 1 20.36 8.31 13.89
N ALA A 2 19.57 8.61 12.84
CA ALA A 2 18.95 7.59 12.02
C ALA A 2 20.06 6.78 11.36
N ALA A 3 20.17 5.49 11.72
CA ALA A 3 21.01 4.57 10.99
C ALA A 3 20.41 4.49 9.57
N SER A 4 21.14 4.96 8.58
CA SER A 4 20.80 4.73 7.20
C SER A 4 21.03 3.25 6.94
N ASP A 5 19.94 2.50 6.73
CA ASP A 5 20.03 1.10 6.33
C ASP A 5 20.73 1.03 4.98
N VAL A 6 21.95 0.51 4.99
CA VAL A 6 22.74 0.35 3.77
C VAL A 6 22.40 -1.00 3.16
N TYR A 7 21.48 -1.02 2.22
CA TYR A 7 21.19 -2.20 1.41
C TYR A 7 22.27 -2.45 0.36
N LYS A 8 22.78 -3.67 0.32
CA LYS A 8 23.69 -4.10 -0.73
C LYS A 8 22.89 -4.68 -1.90
N ARG A 9 22.99 -4.05 -3.07
CA ARG A 9 22.33 -4.53 -4.30
C ARG A 9 22.89 -5.90 -4.71
N GLN A 10 22.01 -6.88 -4.96
CA GLN A 10 22.35 -8.20 -5.44
C GLN A 10 22.16 -8.36 -6.96
N GLY A 11 21.13 -7.75 -7.52
CA GLY A 11 20.81 -7.84 -8.94
C GLY A 11 19.77 -6.81 -9.36
N ILE A 12 19.55 -6.73 -10.67
CA ILE A 12 18.43 -6.01 -11.26
C ILE A 12 17.85 -6.91 -12.35
N ASP A 13 16.59 -7.26 -12.21
CA ASP A 13 15.83 -8.02 -13.18
C ASP A 13 14.80 -7.14 -13.88
N ARG A 14 14.57 -7.40 -15.15
CA ARG A 14 13.55 -6.73 -15.94
C ARG A 14 12.40 -7.69 -16.23
N VAL A 15 11.23 -7.40 -15.68
CA VAL A 15 10.03 -8.20 -15.86
C VAL A 15 9.18 -7.63 -16.98
N LEU A 16 8.96 -8.41 -18.03
CA LEU A 16 8.14 -8.06 -19.19
C LEU A 16 6.88 -8.92 -19.19
N ARG A 17 5.72 -8.28 -19.32
CA ARG A 17 4.42 -8.96 -19.34
C ARG A 17 3.54 -8.35 -20.43
N GLU A 18 2.81 -9.20 -21.15
CA GLU A 18 1.94 -8.74 -22.23
C GLU A 18 0.82 -7.83 -21.68
N GLY A 19 0.67 -6.64 -22.27
CA GLY A 19 -0.36 -5.68 -21.90
C GLY A 19 -0.13 -4.94 -20.56
N MET A 20 1.07 -5.11 -19.97
CA MET A 20 1.44 -4.46 -18.72
C MET A 20 2.72 -3.64 -18.84
N GLU A 21 2.92 -2.73 -17.92
CA GLU A 21 4.14 -1.94 -17.82
C GLU A 21 5.35 -2.82 -17.50
N THR A 22 6.50 -2.45 -18.07
CA THR A 22 7.79 -3.05 -17.69
C THR A 22 8.14 -2.67 -16.26
N ILE A 23 8.50 -3.66 -15.45
CA ILE A 23 8.94 -3.47 -14.07
C ILE A 23 10.40 -3.90 -13.94
N TYR A 24 11.14 -3.17 -13.14
CA TYR A 24 12.48 -3.52 -12.70
C TYR A 24 12.45 -3.95 -11.25
N VAL A 25 13.00 -5.11 -10.96
CA VAL A 25 13.13 -5.65 -9.61
C VAL A 25 14.58 -5.53 -9.19
N ILE A 26 14.82 -4.85 -8.09
CA ILE A 26 16.16 -4.68 -7.51
C ILE A 26 16.23 -5.52 -6.26
N GLY A 27 16.91 -6.66 -6.35
CA GLY A 27 17.24 -7.49 -5.21
C GLY A 27 18.25 -6.78 -4.32
N THR A 28 17.95 -6.68 -3.04
CA THR A 28 18.83 -6.09 -2.03
C THR A 28 19.02 -7.05 -0.86
N GLU A 29 20.15 -7.02 -0.21
CA GLU A 29 20.43 -7.76 1.03
C GLU A 29 20.90 -6.78 2.11
N ASN A 30 20.33 -6.89 3.28
CA ASN A 30 20.78 -6.21 4.47
C ASN A 30 21.19 -7.24 5.53
N THR A 31 22.07 -6.87 6.44
CA THR A 31 22.42 -7.70 7.60
C THR A 31 22.10 -6.90 8.85
N VAL A 32 21.08 -7.32 9.59
CA VAL A 32 20.69 -6.74 10.86
C VAL A 32 20.99 -7.76 11.97
N ASP A 33 21.78 -7.39 12.95
CA ASP A 33 22.17 -8.25 14.07
C ASP A 33 22.76 -9.61 13.65
N GLY A 34 23.48 -9.64 12.52
CA GLY A 34 24.10 -10.86 11.98
C GLY A 34 23.14 -11.76 11.20
N VAL A 35 21.88 -11.40 11.08
CA VAL A 35 20.87 -12.08 10.26
C VAL A 35 20.76 -11.39 8.91
N LYS A 36 20.91 -12.16 7.84
CA LYS A 36 20.68 -11.67 6.48
C LYS A 36 19.19 -11.57 6.21
N ALA A 37 18.76 -10.41 5.73
CA ALA A 37 17.40 -10.16 5.27
C ALA A 37 17.47 -9.67 3.82
N GLY A 38 16.83 -10.38 2.92
CA GLY A 38 16.66 -9.99 1.52
C GLY A 38 15.44 -9.09 1.37
N MET A 39 15.46 -8.26 0.32
CA MET A 39 14.33 -7.43 -0.04
C MET A 39 14.34 -7.15 -1.52
N ASP A 40 13.18 -7.33 -2.16
CA ASP A 40 12.96 -6.99 -3.54
C ASP A 40 12.21 -5.66 -3.66
N LEU A 41 12.82 -4.72 -4.37
CA LEU A 41 12.28 -3.39 -4.64
C LEU A 41 11.82 -3.33 -6.10
N TYR A 42 10.54 -3.11 -6.31
CA TYR A 42 9.91 -3.04 -7.62
C TYR A 42 9.76 -1.60 -8.08
N TYR A 43 10.24 -1.29 -9.27
CA TYR A 43 10.18 0.03 -9.88
C TYR A 43 9.59 -0.03 -11.29
N SER A 44 8.82 0.99 -11.66
CA SER A 44 8.45 1.21 -13.07
C SER A 44 9.67 1.60 -13.92
N ALA A 45 9.52 1.59 -15.24
CA ALA A 45 10.54 2.06 -16.18
C ALA A 45 10.94 3.54 -15.93
N ASP A 46 10.05 4.34 -15.37
CA ASP A 46 10.30 5.74 -15.02
C ASP A 46 10.94 5.91 -13.63
N GLY A 47 11.28 4.81 -12.95
CA GLY A 47 11.91 4.82 -11.63
C GLY A 47 10.94 5.13 -10.48
N VAL A 48 9.63 4.98 -10.68
CA VAL A 48 8.64 5.13 -9.62
C VAL A 48 8.57 3.84 -8.81
N PRO A 49 8.71 3.87 -7.47
CA PRO A 49 8.56 2.69 -6.64
C PRO A 49 7.11 2.17 -6.72
N VAL A 50 6.96 0.87 -6.94
CA VAL A 50 5.68 0.18 -7.09
C VAL A 50 5.39 -0.70 -5.89
N ARG A 51 6.39 -1.46 -5.46
CA ARG A 51 6.24 -2.47 -4.41
C ARG A 51 7.57 -2.70 -3.70
N LYS A 52 7.48 -3.15 -2.45
CA LYS A 52 8.59 -3.65 -1.64
C LYS A 52 8.17 -4.98 -1.04
N VAL A 53 8.95 -6.02 -1.25
CA VAL A 53 8.67 -7.37 -0.74
C VAL A 53 9.88 -7.86 0.03
N ALA A 54 9.69 -8.31 1.27
CA ALA A 54 10.73 -9.04 1.98
C ALA A 54 10.97 -10.36 1.25
N ASP A 55 12.23 -10.64 0.93
CA ASP A 55 12.62 -11.90 0.30
C ASP A 55 12.52 -13.02 1.36
N PRO A 56 11.56 -13.94 1.24
CA PRO A 56 11.54 -15.11 2.10
C PRO A 56 12.77 -15.97 1.77
N ALA A 57 13.44 -16.49 2.78
CA ALA A 57 14.69 -17.26 2.69
C ALA A 57 14.63 -18.50 1.78
N ASP A 58 13.48 -18.82 1.21
CA ASP A 58 13.17 -20.02 0.41
C ASP A 58 12.81 -19.73 -1.04
N GLY A 59 13.47 -18.77 -1.68
CA GLY A 59 13.43 -18.61 -3.13
C GLY A 59 12.03 -18.28 -3.66
N TYR A 60 11.66 -17.03 -3.61
CA TYR A 60 10.48 -16.50 -4.29
C TYR A 60 10.65 -16.70 -5.80
N ASP A 61 9.83 -17.57 -6.41
CA ASP A 61 9.80 -17.72 -7.86
C ASP A 61 8.93 -16.59 -8.44
N TYR A 62 9.52 -15.71 -9.27
CA TYR A 62 8.79 -14.70 -10.04
C TYR A 62 7.65 -15.28 -10.88
N ALA A 63 7.65 -16.59 -11.13
CA ALA A 63 6.58 -17.28 -11.86
C ALA A 63 5.24 -17.22 -11.12
N ASP A 64 5.23 -17.14 -9.78
CA ASP A 64 4.02 -16.96 -8.99
C ASP A 64 3.43 -15.55 -9.14
N TYR A 65 4.19 -14.64 -9.72
CA TYR A 65 3.79 -13.26 -10.03
C TYR A 65 3.30 -13.10 -11.47
N ILE A 66 2.69 -14.12 -12.07
CA ILE A 66 1.98 -13.97 -13.33
C ILE A 66 0.62 -13.35 -13.02
N PRO A 67 0.43 -12.04 -13.21
CA PRO A 67 -0.83 -11.42 -12.86
C PRO A 67 -1.92 -11.97 -13.76
N ALA A 68 -3.05 -12.28 -13.17
CA ALA A 68 -4.28 -12.49 -13.90
C ALA A 68 -4.56 -11.27 -14.79
N ARG A 69 -5.04 -11.48 -16.01
CA ARG A 69 -5.52 -10.35 -16.83
C ARG A 69 -6.74 -9.75 -16.12
N PRO A 70 -6.84 -8.40 -16.02
CA PRO A 70 -8.00 -7.80 -15.41
C PRO A 70 -9.25 -8.18 -16.23
N SER A 71 -10.36 -8.41 -15.53
CA SER A 71 -11.63 -8.62 -16.20
C SER A 71 -12.00 -7.41 -17.06
N ASP A 72 -12.90 -7.60 -18.02
CA ASP A 72 -13.33 -6.51 -18.89
C ASP A 72 -14.02 -5.36 -18.13
N SER A 73 -14.68 -5.65 -17.00
CA SER A 73 -15.28 -4.65 -16.13
C SER A 73 -14.22 -3.79 -15.44
N VAL A 74 -13.21 -4.43 -14.87
CA VAL A 74 -12.06 -3.76 -14.22
C VAL A 74 -11.31 -2.89 -15.23
N ARG A 75 -11.01 -3.43 -16.40
CA ARG A 75 -10.30 -2.70 -17.46
C ARG A 75 -11.09 -1.46 -17.90
N ARG A 76 -12.40 -1.59 -18.17
CA ARG A 76 -13.26 -0.45 -18.56
C ARG A 76 -13.33 0.62 -17.48
N PHE A 77 -13.36 0.22 -16.20
CA PHE A 77 -13.33 1.18 -15.10
C PHE A 77 -12.03 1.99 -15.11
N ILE A 78 -10.88 1.31 -15.25
CA ILE A 78 -9.56 1.96 -15.27
C ILE A 78 -9.45 2.89 -16.48
N GLU A 79 -9.79 2.42 -17.68
CA GLU A 79 -9.76 3.25 -18.91
C GLU A 79 -10.66 4.49 -18.82
N GLY A 80 -11.83 4.36 -18.17
CA GLY A 80 -12.77 5.46 -18.01
C GLY A 80 -12.38 6.50 -16.97
N ASN A 81 -11.82 6.08 -15.84
CA ASN A 81 -11.49 6.96 -14.70
C ASN A 81 -10.02 7.40 -14.70
N TYR A 82 -9.13 6.59 -15.27
CA TYR A 82 -7.68 6.82 -15.33
C TYR A 82 -7.13 6.60 -16.74
N PRO A 83 -7.55 7.40 -17.74
CA PRO A 83 -7.29 7.12 -19.17
C PRO A 83 -5.81 7.15 -19.57
N ARG A 84 -4.94 7.70 -18.71
CA ARG A 84 -3.49 7.72 -18.94
C ARG A 84 -2.72 6.76 -18.02
N ALA A 85 -3.44 6.01 -17.20
CA ALA A 85 -2.80 5.09 -16.28
C ALA A 85 -2.29 3.84 -17.01
N ARG A 86 -1.22 3.29 -16.48
CA ARG A 86 -0.63 2.03 -16.90
C ARG A 86 -0.81 1.02 -15.77
N ILE A 87 -1.29 -0.18 -16.09
CA ILE A 87 -1.41 -1.25 -15.11
C ILE A 87 -0.02 -1.82 -14.85
N VAL A 88 0.40 -1.82 -13.61
CA VAL A 88 1.74 -2.30 -13.19
C VAL A 88 1.66 -3.55 -12.32
N GLU A 89 0.53 -3.77 -11.66
CA GLU A 89 0.33 -4.89 -10.74
C GLU A 89 -1.13 -5.35 -10.80
N ILE A 90 -1.37 -6.66 -10.72
CA ILE A 90 -2.70 -7.24 -10.51
C ILE A 90 -2.51 -8.37 -9.52
N ASP A 91 -3.30 -8.35 -8.46
CA ASP A 91 -3.38 -9.40 -7.48
C ASP A 91 -4.83 -9.84 -7.31
N SER A 92 -5.04 -11.12 -7.07
CA SER A 92 -6.38 -11.67 -6.89
C SER A 92 -6.37 -12.61 -5.70
N GLU A 93 -6.97 -12.17 -4.62
CA GLU A 93 -7.06 -12.91 -3.38
C GLU A 93 -8.51 -12.97 -2.89
N HIS A 94 -8.95 -14.18 -2.48
CA HIS A 94 -10.31 -14.40 -1.95
C HIS A 94 -11.44 -13.90 -2.88
N GLY A 95 -11.19 -13.94 -4.20
CA GLY A 95 -12.14 -13.48 -5.21
C GLY A 95 -12.18 -11.95 -5.41
N MET A 96 -11.42 -11.19 -4.64
CA MET A 96 -11.23 -9.76 -4.86
C MET A 96 -10.05 -9.53 -5.80
N THR A 97 -10.08 -8.45 -6.56
CA THR A 97 -8.99 -8.08 -7.46
C THR A 97 -8.43 -6.72 -7.04
N GLU A 98 -7.16 -6.70 -6.67
CA GLU A 98 -6.41 -5.46 -6.47
C GLU A 98 -5.59 -5.17 -7.72
N VAL A 99 -5.68 -3.93 -8.23
CA VAL A 99 -4.94 -3.48 -9.40
C VAL A 99 -4.09 -2.29 -9.05
N GLY A 100 -2.78 -2.44 -9.16
CA GLY A 100 -1.82 -1.35 -9.09
C GLY A 100 -1.73 -0.63 -10.43
N ILE A 101 -1.95 0.67 -10.43
CA ILE A 101 -1.81 1.51 -11.61
C ILE A 101 -0.80 2.64 -11.37
N LEU A 102 -0.13 3.05 -12.44
CA LEU A 102 0.69 4.24 -12.45
C LEU A 102 -0.04 5.32 -13.28
N ASP A 103 -0.67 6.27 -12.59
CA ASP A 103 -1.31 7.43 -13.18
C ASP A 103 -0.35 8.61 -13.15
N SER A 104 0.25 8.90 -14.29
CA SER A 104 1.37 9.84 -14.44
C SER A 104 2.58 9.38 -13.59
N LYS A 105 2.86 10.00 -12.45
CA LYS A 105 3.92 9.63 -11.50
C LYS A 105 3.38 9.17 -10.14
N THR A 106 2.06 8.98 -10.05
CA THR A 106 1.40 8.57 -8.82
C THR A 106 1.01 7.12 -8.91
N PHE A 107 1.50 6.31 -7.98
CA PHE A 107 1.08 4.93 -7.84
C PHE A 107 -0.23 4.89 -7.04
N ARG A 108 -1.21 4.12 -7.55
CA ARG A 108 -2.52 3.92 -6.93
C ARG A 108 -2.86 2.46 -6.91
N ARG A 109 -3.56 2.01 -5.87
CA ARG A 109 -4.15 0.68 -5.79
C ARG A 109 -5.67 0.79 -5.84
N LEU A 110 -6.29 0.05 -6.73
CA LEU A 110 -7.73 -0.04 -6.91
C LEU A 110 -8.19 -1.41 -6.47
N LEU A 111 -9.18 -1.48 -5.57
CA LEU A 111 -9.78 -2.74 -5.17
C LEU A 111 -11.14 -2.92 -5.82
N PHE A 112 -11.37 -4.14 -6.32
CA PHE A 112 -12.62 -4.57 -6.95
C PHE A 112 -13.15 -5.82 -6.24
N ASP A 113 -14.48 -5.94 -6.17
CA ASP A 113 -15.14 -7.14 -5.64
C ASP A 113 -15.12 -8.29 -6.66
N THR A 114 -15.68 -9.45 -6.26
CA THR A 114 -15.80 -10.65 -7.09
C THR A 114 -16.60 -10.44 -8.39
N SER A 115 -17.44 -9.42 -8.45
CA SER A 115 -18.24 -9.04 -9.62
C SER A 115 -17.54 -8.01 -10.50
N GLY A 116 -16.37 -7.51 -10.08
CA GLY A 116 -15.61 -6.46 -10.75
C GLY A 116 -16.15 -5.05 -10.49
N ASN A 117 -16.93 -4.85 -9.42
CA ASN A 117 -17.32 -3.51 -8.99
C ASN A 117 -16.18 -2.88 -8.19
N TRP A 118 -15.88 -1.62 -8.49
CA TRP A 118 -14.89 -0.84 -7.77
C TRP A 118 -15.35 -0.56 -6.34
N LEU A 119 -14.46 -0.81 -5.38
CA LEU A 119 -14.71 -0.60 -3.97
C LEU A 119 -14.01 0.65 -3.46
N TYR A 120 -12.75 0.84 -3.80
CA TYR A 120 -11.99 2.05 -3.48
C TYR A 120 -10.73 2.19 -4.32
N THR A 121 -10.18 3.40 -4.34
CA THR A 121 -8.81 3.69 -4.74
C THR A 121 -8.00 4.11 -3.52
N LYS A 122 -6.82 3.51 -3.35
CA LYS A 122 -5.86 3.82 -2.30
C LYS A 122 -4.64 4.51 -2.91
N THR A 123 -4.19 5.60 -2.29
CA THR A 123 -3.00 6.35 -2.74
C THR A 123 -2.18 6.74 -1.52
N GLY A 124 -0.90 6.37 -1.47
CA GLY A 124 0.02 6.82 -0.44
C GLY A 124 0.20 8.34 -0.52
N VAL A 125 0.17 9.02 0.62
CA VAL A 125 0.33 10.49 0.71
C VAL A 125 1.32 10.86 1.80
N ARG A 126 2.03 11.95 1.60
CA ARG A 126 2.95 12.47 2.63
C ARG A 126 2.18 13.37 3.59
N TYR A 127 2.64 13.43 4.83
CA TYR A 127 2.02 14.30 5.85
C TYR A 127 1.85 15.76 5.39
N GLY A 128 2.86 16.31 4.71
CA GLY A 128 2.81 17.68 4.18
C GLY A 128 1.82 17.91 3.04
N GLU A 129 1.35 16.86 2.39
CA GLU A 129 0.38 16.90 1.27
C GLU A 129 -1.07 16.79 1.75
N LEU A 130 -1.28 16.47 3.03
CA LEU A 130 -2.62 16.36 3.63
C LEU A 130 -3.36 17.70 3.64
N PRO A 131 -4.70 17.69 3.51
CA PRO A 131 -5.52 18.86 3.74
C PRO A 131 -5.31 19.45 5.14
N ALA A 132 -5.43 20.76 5.26
CA ALA A 132 -5.16 21.45 6.54
C ALA A 132 -6.05 20.94 7.68
N ALA A 133 -7.34 20.66 7.41
CA ALA A 133 -8.27 20.16 8.42
C ALA A 133 -7.86 18.77 8.92
N VAL A 134 -7.39 17.88 8.02
CA VAL A 134 -6.90 16.54 8.37
C VAL A 134 -5.68 16.63 9.27
N ARG A 135 -4.70 17.48 8.92
CA ARG A 135 -3.50 17.70 9.75
C ARG A 135 -3.87 18.25 11.13
N GLN A 136 -4.72 19.28 11.16
CA GLN A 136 -5.15 19.90 12.42
C GLN A 136 -5.86 18.90 13.33
N ALA A 137 -6.74 18.06 12.78
CA ALA A 137 -7.42 17.02 13.52
C ALA A 137 -6.45 15.98 14.09
N PHE A 138 -5.49 15.55 13.29
CA PHE A 138 -4.45 14.62 13.76
C PHE A 138 -3.58 15.24 14.84
N ASP A 139 -3.06 16.46 14.63
CA ASP A 139 -2.19 17.17 15.58
C ASP A 139 -2.88 17.47 16.93
N ALA A 140 -4.20 17.64 16.91
CA ALA A 140 -5.00 17.86 18.13
C ALA A 140 -5.41 16.54 18.81
N SER A 141 -5.15 15.40 18.23
CA SER A 141 -5.58 14.11 18.74
C SER A 141 -4.64 13.56 19.82
N ALA A 142 -5.10 12.54 20.54
CA ALA A 142 -4.27 11.77 21.47
C ALA A 142 -3.09 11.05 20.76
N TYR A 143 -3.17 10.86 19.44
CA TYR A 143 -2.22 10.14 18.61
C TYR A 143 -1.13 11.01 18.00
N ALA A 144 -1.15 12.32 18.21
CA ALA A 144 -0.17 13.27 17.63
C ALA A 144 1.29 12.97 17.98
N ARG A 145 1.54 12.16 19.02
CA ARG A 145 2.89 11.78 19.47
C ARG A 145 3.32 10.39 18.99
N TYR A 146 2.43 9.66 18.33
CA TYR A 146 2.75 8.34 17.79
C TYR A 146 3.63 8.51 16.52
N ARG A 147 4.48 7.56 16.27
CA ARG A 147 5.22 7.50 15.02
C ARG A 147 4.24 7.19 13.89
N ILE A 148 4.21 8.02 12.88
CA ILE A 148 3.45 7.73 11.66
C ILE A 148 4.29 6.78 10.83
N ASP A 149 3.76 5.60 10.57
CA ASP A 149 4.37 4.60 9.71
C ASP A 149 3.94 4.81 8.26
N ASP A 150 2.64 4.95 8.03
CA ASP A 150 2.10 5.20 6.69
C ASP A 150 0.87 6.11 6.74
N ILE A 151 0.62 6.80 5.63
CA ILE A 151 -0.61 7.58 5.42
C ILE A 151 -1.12 7.28 4.02
N ASP A 152 -2.35 6.78 3.96
CA ASP A 152 -3.05 6.53 2.73
C ASP A 152 -4.31 7.40 2.59
N HIS A 153 -4.52 7.91 1.40
CA HIS A 153 -5.79 8.46 0.97
C HIS A 153 -6.65 7.33 0.40
N TYR A 154 -7.82 7.11 0.95
CA TYR A 154 -8.85 6.20 0.46
C TYR A 154 -9.99 6.98 -0.16
N ASP A 155 -10.37 6.58 -1.36
CA ASP A 155 -11.47 7.17 -2.13
C ASP A 155 -12.48 6.05 -2.51
N PRO A 156 -13.39 5.65 -1.61
CA PRO A 156 -14.51 4.77 -1.91
C PRO A 156 -15.74 5.55 -2.39
N PRO A 157 -16.75 4.90 -2.99
CA PRO A 157 -18.02 5.55 -3.39
C PRO A 157 -18.77 6.26 -2.26
N THR A 158 -18.49 5.91 -1.01
CA THR A 158 -19.16 6.42 0.20
C THR A 158 -18.56 7.71 0.75
N GLY A 159 -17.45 8.16 0.20
CA GLY A 159 -16.73 9.38 0.62
C GLY A 159 -15.31 9.10 1.08
N GLU A 160 -14.42 9.99 0.69
CA GLU A 160 -12.98 9.88 0.93
C GLU A 160 -12.60 10.04 2.41
N TYR A 161 -11.48 9.42 2.79
CA TYR A 161 -10.85 9.59 4.10
C TYR A 161 -9.33 9.33 4.00
N TYR A 162 -8.60 9.78 5.03
CA TYR A 162 -7.17 9.55 5.20
C TYR A 162 -6.96 8.56 6.33
N ARG A 163 -6.29 7.44 6.04
CA ARG A 163 -5.91 6.45 7.03
C ARG A 163 -4.48 6.68 7.46
N PHE A 164 -4.25 6.74 8.75
CA PHE A 164 -2.93 6.75 9.36
C PHE A 164 -2.67 5.39 10.00
N GLU A 165 -1.52 4.83 9.72
CA GLU A 165 -0.94 3.71 10.47
C GLU A 165 0.08 4.29 11.45
N LEU A 166 -0.15 4.01 12.72
CA LEU A 166 0.54 4.67 13.83
C LEU A 166 1.14 3.63 14.76
N GLU A 167 2.38 3.86 15.16
CA GLU A 167 3.12 2.98 16.07
C GLU A 167 3.52 3.74 17.34
N SER A 168 3.37 3.06 18.48
CA SER A 168 3.92 3.49 19.76
C SER A 168 4.56 2.31 20.48
N ALA A 169 5.26 2.56 21.61
CA ALA A 169 5.87 1.51 22.39
C ALA A 169 4.81 0.58 23.02
N GLY A 170 4.37 -0.44 22.29
CA GLY A 170 3.45 -1.47 22.74
C GLY A 170 2.08 -1.48 22.04
N GLU A 171 1.85 -0.60 21.07
CA GLU A 171 0.54 -0.49 20.43
C GLU A 171 0.65 0.04 19.00
N ASP A 172 -0.02 -0.64 18.09
CA ASP A 172 -0.23 -0.22 16.72
C ASP A 172 -1.68 0.24 16.55
N VAL A 173 -1.88 1.46 16.08
CA VAL A 173 -3.20 2.07 15.97
C VAL A 173 -3.44 2.51 14.53
N LYS A 174 -4.63 2.24 14.02
CA LYS A 174 -5.09 2.75 12.73
C LYS A 174 -6.22 3.75 12.97
N VAL A 175 -6.06 4.97 12.47
CA VAL A 175 -7.09 6.00 12.54
C VAL A 175 -7.48 6.46 11.14
N ALA A 176 -8.77 6.73 10.97
CA ALA A 176 -9.31 7.36 9.77
C ALA A 176 -9.66 8.81 10.09
N VAL A 177 -9.32 9.73 9.19
CA VAL A 177 -9.67 11.15 9.32
C VAL A 177 -10.38 11.58 8.04
N THR A 178 -11.60 12.11 8.17
CA THR A 178 -12.33 12.65 7.01
C THR A 178 -11.73 13.97 6.55
N PRO A 179 -11.98 14.44 5.31
CA PRO A 179 -11.56 15.77 4.87
C PRO A 179 -12.05 16.93 5.75
N ALA A 180 -13.15 16.72 6.47
CA ALA A 180 -13.69 17.68 7.44
C ALA A 180 -12.94 17.68 8.79
N GLY A 181 -12.03 16.72 9.00
CA GLY A 181 -11.26 16.60 10.25
C GLY A 181 -11.92 15.74 11.32
N GLU A 182 -12.90 14.93 10.98
CA GLU A 182 -13.47 13.95 11.91
C GLU A 182 -12.56 12.73 12.01
N LEU A 183 -12.02 12.45 13.21
CA LEU A 183 -11.10 11.36 13.46
C LEU A 183 -11.83 10.20 14.15
N THR A 184 -11.61 8.99 13.63
CA THR A 184 -12.16 7.73 14.15
C THR A 184 -11.05 6.67 14.24
N VAL A 185 -10.98 5.93 15.34
CA VAL A 185 -10.09 4.76 15.47
C VAL A 185 -10.75 3.58 14.75
N ILE A 186 -10.01 2.97 13.83
CA ILE A 186 -10.51 1.86 12.99
C ILE A 186 -9.75 0.54 13.23
N GLY A 187 -8.68 0.57 13.99
CA GLY A 187 -7.92 -0.61 14.40
C GLY A 187 -6.97 -0.28 15.54
N GLN A 188 -6.81 -1.24 16.45
CA GLN A 188 -5.90 -1.14 17.57
C GLN A 188 -5.41 -2.54 17.91
N GLU A 189 -4.12 -2.76 17.83
CA GLU A 189 -3.49 -4.06 18.06
C GLU A 189 -2.28 -3.89 19.00
N PRO A 190 -2.01 -4.83 19.93
CA PRO A 190 -0.77 -4.82 20.68
C PRO A 190 0.41 -4.98 19.73
N SER A 191 1.44 -4.14 19.84
CA SER A 191 2.66 -4.31 19.06
C SER A 191 3.32 -5.65 19.40
N PRO A 192 3.73 -6.43 18.41
CA PRO A 192 4.45 -7.67 18.67
C PRO A 192 5.75 -7.37 19.41
N PRO A 193 6.13 -8.17 20.41
CA PRO A 193 7.37 -7.97 21.16
C PRO A 193 8.57 -8.14 20.20
N GLY A 194 9.28 -7.06 19.89
CA GLY A 194 10.57 -7.07 19.21
C GLY A 194 10.56 -7.05 17.68
N GLY A 195 9.53 -6.51 17.03
CA GLY A 195 9.48 -6.35 15.59
C GLY A 195 9.86 -4.93 15.16
N GLY A 196 11.15 -4.69 14.89
CA GLY A 196 11.55 -3.56 14.04
C GLY A 196 11.23 -3.91 12.59
N ASP A 197 10.61 -2.96 11.90
CA ASP A 197 10.54 -2.85 10.42
C ASP A 197 10.05 -4.07 9.63
N GLY A 198 8.89 -4.61 9.99
CA GLY A 198 8.11 -5.44 9.10
C GLY A 198 7.14 -4.55 8.31
N ALA A 199 7.37 -4.41 7.01
CA ALA A 199 6.37 -3.87 6.12
C ALA A 199 5.12 -4.77 6.18
N GLY A 200 4.28 -4.49 7.16
CA GLY A 200 2.99 -5.13 7.29
C GLY A 200 2.12 -4.68 6.13
N ASN A 201 2.03 -5.52 5.11
CA ASN A 201 0.99 -5.43 4.10
C ASN A 201 -0.33 -5.88 4.76
N GLY A 202 -0.72 -5.15 5.82
CA GLY A 202 -2.00 -5.31 6.49
C GLY A 202 -3.09 -4.70 5.63
N ALA A 203 -3.40 -5.36 4.51
CA ALA A 203 -4.68 -5.13 3.89
C ALA A 203 -5.75 -5.37 4.96
N MET A 204 -6.54 -4.35 5.28
CA MET A 204 -7.74 -4.55 6.09
C MET A 204 -8.51 -5.70 5.46
N THR A 205 -8.80 -6.73 6.25
CA THR A 205 -9.66 -7.81 5.77
C THR A 205 -10.98 -7.19 5.28
N ALA A 206 -11.46 -7.63 4.12
CA ALA A 206 -12.69 -7.13 3.50
C ALA A 206 -13.88 -6.88 4.46
N PRO A 207 -14.09 -7.63 5.56
CA PRO A 207 -15.09 -7.34 6.57
C PRO A 207 -14.92 -6.00 7.27
N ALA A 208 -13.70 -5.62 7.66
CA ALA A 208 -13.47 -4.39 8.42
C ALA A 208 -13.71 -3.11 7.58
N VAL A 209 -13.36 -3.15 6.29
CA VAL A 209 -13.69 -2.07 5.34
C VAL A 209 -15.21 -1.99 5.15
N ARG A 210 -15.86 -3.15 5.00
CA ARG A 210 -17.30 -3.24 4.79
C ARG A 210 -18.08 -2.70 6.00
N ASP A 211 -17.65 -3.02 7.22
CA ASP A 211 -18.31 -2.59 8.44
C ASP A 211 -18.13 -1.08 8.68
N PHE A 212 -16.95 -0.52 8.37
CA PHE A 212 -16.73 0.93 8.43
C PHE A 212 -17.59 1.70 7.41
N ILE A 213 -17.75 1.16 6.19
CA ILE A 213 -18.56 1.77 5.12
C ILE A 213 -20.07 1.66 5.41
N LEU A 214 -20.53 0.60 6.09
CA LEU A 214 -21.96 0.34 6.34
C LEU A 214 -22.49 0.96 7.64
N GLN A 215 -21.64 1.55 8.50
CA GLN A 215 -22.05 2.21 9.75
C GLN A 215 -22.41 3.71 9.59
N LYS A 216 -22.42 4.21 8.37
CA LYS A 216 -22.97 5.53 8.00
C LYS A 216 -24.18 5.30 7.09
#